data_7011456de85d4aa58a7e1876de5998e5
#
_entry.id   7011456de85d4aa58a7e1876de5998e5
#
_cell.length_a   1.000
_cell.length_b   1.000
_cell.length_c   1.000
_cell.angle_alpha   90.00
_cell.angle_beta   90.00
_cell.angle_gamma   90.00
#
_symmetry.space_group_name_H-M   'P 1'
#
loop_
_entity.id
_entity.type
_entity.pdbx_description
1 polymer ?
#
loop_
_entity_poly.entity_id
_entity_poly.type
_entity_poly.pdbx_seq_one_letter_code
_entity_poly.pdbx_strand_id
1 'polypeptide(L)'
;MSRALFFDGVGRPLRLAEREIPQAGPGELLLRVLACGICRTDLHILDGDVAVEDPPRVLGHQIVGEAEDGRLFGVPWLGWTCGECAACGRGQENLCDRARFTGCDIDGGLADHAVADERFCLPLPAGYPPEQAAPLLCAGLIGHRAYALALRDVPDARRIGIYGFGAAAHILIQVARSEGREVAAFTSEGDDRAQGFARE
;
A
#
# COMPACT_ATOMS: atom_id res chain seq x y z
N MET A 1 12.06 -15.17 17.54
CA MET A 1 10.92 -15.72 16.79
C MET A 1 10.03 -14.55 16.35
N SER A 2 9.34 -14.68 15.25
CA SER A 2 8.45 -13.68 14.64
C SER A 2 7.11 -14.36 14.34
N ARG A 3 6.00 -13.77 14.77
CA ARG A 3 4.67 -14.25 14.40
C ARG A 3 4.31 -13.73 13.02
N ALA A 4 3.59 -14.52 12.25
CA ALA A 4 3.10 -14.11 10.94
C ALA A 4 1.76 -14.78 10.62
N LEU A 5 0.92 -14.09 9.84
CA LEU A 5 -0.30 -14.61 9.27
C LEU A 5 -0.03 -15.12 7.86
N PHE A 6 -0.10 -16.43 7.69
CA PHE A 6 0.17 -17.10 6.43
C PHE A 6 -1.12 -17.35 5.64
N PHE A 7 -1.06 -17.01 4.37
CA PHE A 7 -2.02 -17.43 3.35
C PHE A 7 -1.55 -18.77 2.77
N ASP A 8 -2.25 -19.84 3.08
CA ASP A 8 -1.93 -21.20 2.64
C ASP A 8 -2.70 -21.59 1.34
N GLY A 9 -3.43 -20.64 0.73
CA GLY A 9 -4.20 -20.83 -0.50
C GLY A 9 -5.67 -20.39 -0.39
N VAL A 10 -6.31 -20.23 -1.54
CA VAL A 10 -7.72 -19.79 -1.65
C VAL A 10 -8.66 -20.74 -0.91
N GLY A 11 -9.66 -20.17 -0.23
CA GLY A 11 -10.65 -20.92 0.54
C GLY A 11 -10.13 -21.46 1.88
N ARG A 12 -8.90 -21.16 2.27
CA ARG A 12 -8.35 -21.50 3.58
C ARG A 12 -8.28 -20.25 4.47
N PRO A 13 -8.55 -20.38 5.78
CA PRO A 13 -8.34 -19.28 6.71
C PRO A 13 -6.86 -18.94 6.81
N LEU A 14 -6.57 -17.67 7.10
CA LEU A 14 -5.20 -17.26 7.42
C LEU A 14 -4.72 -17.99 8.68
N ARG A 15 -3.52 -18.50 8.64
CA ARG A 15 -2.91 -19.28 9.71
C ARG A 15 -1.86 -18.45 10.46
N LEU A 16 -2.14 -18.16 11.73
CA LEU A 16 -1.14 -17.54 12.61
C LEU A 16 -0.10 -18.61 13.03
N ALA A 17 1.16 -18.34 12.77
CA ALA A 17 2.27 -19.21 13.18
C ALA A 17 3.53 -18.39 13.49
N GLU A 18 4.41 -19.02 14.24
CA GLU A 18 5.75 -18.51 14.48
C GLU A 18 6.71 -18.96 13.38
N ARG A 19 7.67 -18.10 13.04
CA ARG A 19 8.79 -18.38 12.15
C ARG A 19 10.07 -17.77 12.72
N GLU A 20 11.20 -18.14 12.16
CA GLU A 20 12.44 -17.41 12.40
C GLU A 20 12.28 -15.95 11.92
N ILE A 21 12.97 -15.03 12.59
CA ILE A 21 13.03 -13.64 12.11
C ILE A 21 13.73 -13.67 10.76
N PRO A 22 13.10 -13.12 9.68
CA PRO A 22 13.72 -13.14 8.37
C PRO A 22 15.02 -12.33 8.38
N GLN A 23 15.96 -12.72 7.55
CA GLN A 23 17.23 -12.02 7.41
C GLN A 23 17.22 -11.14 6.17
N ALA A 24 17.61 -9.88 6.32
CA ALA A 24 17.82 -8.98 5.20
C ALA A 24 19.09 -9.34 4.44
N GLY A 25 19.01 -9.39 3.13
CA GLY A 25 20.14 -9.51 2.22
C GLY A 25 20.78 -8.14 1.90
N PRO A 26 21.80 -8.12 1.04
CA PRO A 26 22.39 -6.87 0.56
C PRO A 26 21.34 -5.99 -0.15
N GLY A 27 21.23 -4.73 0.28
CA GLY A 27 20.25 -3.77 -0.28
C GLY A 27 18.82 -3.95 0.25
N GLU A 28 18.63 -4.73 1.29
CA GLU A 28 17.35 -4.91 1.96
C GLU A 28 17.41 -4.41 3.40
N LEU A 29 16.25 -4.01 3.92
CA LEU A 29 16.05 -3.63 5.31
C LEU A 29 15.22 -4.69 6.04
N LEU A 30 15.67 -5.09 7.23
CA LEU A 30 14.82 -5.77 8.19
C LEU A 30 14.05 -4.72 8.98
N LEU A 31 12.74 -4.83 8.97
CA LEU A 31 11.82 -3.90 9.63
C LEU A 31 11.03 -4.64 10.71
N ARG A 32 11.01 -4.07 11.91
CA ARG A 32 10.02 -4.43 12.93
C ARG A 32 8.72 -3.74 12.57
N VAL A 33 7.69 -4.51 12.27
CA VAL A 33 6.41 -3.96 11.81
C VAL A 33 5.69 -3.29 12.99
N LEU A 34 5.33 -2.03 12.81
CA LEU A 34 4.56 -1.23 13.77
C LEU A 34 3.07 -1.21 13.41
N ALA A 35 2.78 -1.14 12.11
CA ALA A 35 1.42 -1.21 11.57
C ALA A 35 1.46 -1.81 10.15
N CYS A 36 0.41 -2.55 9.81
CA CYS A 36 0.16 -2.99 8.45
C CYS A 36 -1.32 -2.81 8.13
N GLY A 37 -1.62 -1.94 7.17
CA GLY A 37 -2.98 -1.72 6.72
C GLY A 37 -3.49 -2.89 5.86
N ILE A 38 -4.79 -3.14 5.93
CA ILE A 38 -5.50 -4.11 5.09
C ILE A 38 -6.31 -3.33 4.05
N CYS A 39 -6.24 -3.74 2.80
CA CYS A 39 -7.04 -3.14 1.74
C CYS A 39 -7.83 -4.18 0.94
N ARG A 40 -8.52 -3.72 -0.09
CA ARG A 40 -9.32 -4.59 -0.96
C ARG A 40 -8.48 -5.65 -1.67
N THR A 41 -7.22 -5.35 -1.99
CA THR A 41 -6.29 -6.29 -2.66
C THR A 41 -6.03 -7.53 -1.80
N ASP A 42 -5.89 -7.38 -0.48
CA ASP A 42 -5.71 -8.52 0.43
C ASP A 42 -6.93 -9.44 0.39
N LEU A 43 -8.15 -8.88 0.29
CA LEU A 43 -9.39 -9.65 0.12
C LEU A 43 -9.44 -10.32 -1.26
N HIS A 44 -9.04 -9.64 -2.34
CA HIS A 44 -8.98 -10.24 -3.68
C HIS A 44 -8.00 -11.41 -3.75
N ILE A 45 -6.90 -11.37 -2.98
CA ILE A 45 -6.00 -12.52 -2.84
C ILE A 45 -6.70 -13.67 -2.12
N LEU A 46 -7.40 -13.40 -1.02
CA LEU A 46 -8.14 -14.43 -0.27
C LEU A 46 -9.25 -15.07 -1.11
N ASP A 47 -9.93 -14.27 -1.94
CA ASP A 47 -11.02 -14.72 -2.81
C ASP A 47 -10.50 -15.43 -4.08
N GLY A 48 -9.20 -15.28 -4.40
CA GLY A 48 -8.56 -15.89 -5.58
C GLY A 48 -8.64 -15.04 -6.85
N ASP A 49 -9.09 -13.79 -6.76
CA ASP A 49 -9.12 -12.85 -7.89
C ASP A 49 -7.70 -12.39 -8.28
N VAL A 50 -6.79 -12.38 -7.32
CA VAL A 50 -5.37 -12.12 -7.50
C VAL A 50 -4.59 -13.36 -7.10
N ALA A 51 -3.88 -13.94 -8.05
CA ALA A 51 -3.10 -15.15 -7.82
C ALA A 51 -1.86 -14.85 -6.97
N VAL A 52 -1.56 -15.75 -6.03
CA VAL A 52 -0.29 -15.82 -5.32
C VAL A 52 0.40 -17.10 -5.77
N GLU A 53 1.56 -16.93 -6.36
CA GLU A 53 2.41 -18.06 -6.72
C GLU A 53 3.13 -18.60 -5.47
N ASP A 54 3.25 -19.92 -5.37
CA ASP A 54 3.99 -20.63 -4.32
C ASP A 54 3.61 -20.25 -2.88
N PRO A 55 2.35 -20.45 -2.44
CA PRO A 55 2.01 -20.33 -1.03
C PRO A 55 2.76 -21.39 -0.18
N PRO A 56 3.04 -21.15 1.12
CA PRO A 56 2.45 -20.09 1.93
C PRO A 56 3.08 -18.71 1.71
N ARG A 57 2.25 -17.66 1.84
CA ARG A 57 2.68 -16.26 1.71
C ARG A 57 2.19 -15.44 2.91
N VAL A 58 3.01 -14.54 3.42
CA VAL A 58 2.56 -13.51 4.37
C VAL A 58 1.98 -12.34 3.56
N LEU A 59 0.69 -12.03 3.79
CA LEU A 59 0.01 -10.94 3.10
C LEU A 59 0.32 -9.58 3.73
N GLY A 60 -0.32 -8.51 3.21
CA GLY A 60 -0.22 -7.14 3.72
C GLY A 60 0.87 -6.32 3.05
N HIS A 61 0.49 -5.20 2.43
CA HIS A 61 1.37 -4.36 1.60
C HIS A 61 1.32 -2.87 1.97
N GLN A 62 0.79 -2.54 3.12
CA GLN A 62 0.76 -1.18 3.66
C GLN A 62 1.55 -1.18 4.96
N ILE A 63 2.86 -1.39 4.87
CA ILE A 63 3.71 -1.65 6.04
C ILE A 63 4.32 -0.36 6.53
N VAL A 64 4.17 -0.07 7.81
CA VAL A 64 5.01 0.87 8.52
C VAL A 64 5.88 0.08 9.47
N GLY A 65 7.18 0.19 9.31
CA GLY A 65 8.15 -0.53 10.12
C GLY A 65 9.31 0.34 10.58
N GLU A 66 9.97 -0.11 11.63
CA GLU A 66 11.15 0.51 12.20
C GLU A 66 12.37 -0.35 11.89
N ALA A 67 13.39 0.28 11.32
CA ALA A 67 14.69 -0.35 11.10
C ALA A 67 15.51 -0.39 12.40
N GLU A 68 16.60 -1.15 12.40
CA GLU A 68 17.47 -1.33 13.59
C GLU A 68 18.04 -0.01 14.13
N ASP A 69 18.24 0.98 13.26
CA ASP A 69 18.74 2.32 13.62
C ASP A 69 17.63 3.27 14.13
N GLY A 70 16.41 2.79 14.30
CA GLY A 70 15.26 3.53 14.80
C GLY A 70 14.55 4.39 13.74
N ARG A 71 14.99 4.39 12.48
CA ARG A 71 14.29 5.08 11.39
C ARG A 71 13.00 4.37 11.01
N LEU A 72 11.98 5.16 10.71
CA LEU A 72 10.68 4.65 10.26
C LEU A 72 10.62 4.63 8.74
N PHE A 73 10.12 3.53 8.20
CA PHE A 73 9.92 3.35 6.77
C PHE A 73 8.50 2.85 6.47
N GLY A 74 7.98 3.33 5.35
CA GLY A 74 6.79 2.80 4.71
C GLY A 74 7.17 1.89 3.54
N VAL A 75 6.55 0.69 3.45
CA VAL A 75 6.73 -0.23 2.32
C VAL A 75 5.40 -0.36 1.58
N PRO A 76 5.35 0.03 0.29
CA PRO A 76 4.15 -0.03 -0.53
C PRO A 76 3.98 -1.37 -1.24
N TRP A 77 2.95 -1.45 -2.11
CA TRP A 77 2.66 -2.59 -2.97
C TRP A 77 3.84 -2.99 -3.87
N LEU A 78 4.47 -2.03 -4.57
CA LEU A 78 5.63 -2.32 -5.41
C LEU A 78 6.85 -2.58 -4.51
N GLY A 79 7.25 -3.84 -4.39
CA GLY A 79 8.31 -4.26 -3.49
C GLY A 79 9.67 -4.51 -4.18
N TRP A 80 9.67 -4.76 -5.51
CA TRP A 80 10.91 -4.98 -6.24
C TRP A 80 10.73 -4.79 -7.75
N THR A 81 11.78 -4.33 -8.43
CA THR A 81 11.84 -4.27 -9.89
C THR A 81 13.24 -4.64 -10.40
N CYS A 82 13.33 -5.01 -11.66
CA CYS A 82 14.59 -5.47 -12.25
C CYS A 82 15.67 -4.37 -12.43
N GLY A 83 15.28 -3.10 -12.45
CA GLY A 83 16.20 -1.97 -12.63
C GLY A 83 16.78 -1.78 -14.03
N GLU A 84 16.62 -2.73 -14.95
CA GLU A 84 17.32 -2.75 -16.26
C GLU A 84 16.40 -2.72 -17.48
N CYS A 85 15.10 -3.01 -17.34
CA CYS A 85 14.17 -3.00 -18.48
C CYS A 85 13.88 -1.56 -18.94
N ALA A 86 13.28 -1.41 -20.11
CA ALA A 86 12.98 -0.11 -20.70
C ALA A 86 12.08 0.77 -19.81
N ALA A 87 11.18 0.18 -19.02
CA ALA A 87 10.34 0.91 -18.07
C ALA A 87 11.18 1.44 -16.89
N CYS A 88 12.00 0.59 -16.27
CA CYS A 88 12.89 0.99 -15.18
C CYS A 88 13.88 2.07 -15.63
N GLY A 89 14.47 1.92 -16.81
CA GLY A 89 15.41 2.92 -17.36
C GLY A 89 14.78 4.31 -17.63
N ARG A 90 13.44 4.40 -17.65
CA ARG A 90 12.70 5.67 -17.77
C ARG A 90 12.10 6.17 -16.46
N GLY A 91 12.41 5.53 -15.32
CA GLY A 91 11.80 5.86 -14.02
C GLY A 91 10.30 5.52 -13.96
N GLN A 92 9.90 4.47 -14.67
CA GLN A 92 8.53 3.95 -14.70
C GLN A 92 8.49 2.53 -14.12
N GLU A 93 9.10 2.33 -12.95
CA GLU A 93 9.30 1.04 -12.31
C GLU A 93 7.99 0.29 -12.08
N ASN A 94 6.88 1.01 -11.89
CA ASN A 94 5.54 0.44 -11.79
C ASN A 94 5.06 -0.28 -13.06
N LEU A 95 5.77 -0.11 -14.18
CA LEU A 95 5.54 -0.78 -15.46
C LEU A 95 6.63 -1.82 -15.77
N CYS A 96 7.42 -2.23 -14.80
CA CYS A 96 8.42 -3.27 -14.97
C CYS A 96 7.76 -4.63 -15.23
N ASP A 97 8.16 -5.31 -16.31
CA ASP A 97 7.62 -6.63 -16.69
C ASP A 97 7.95 -7.73 -15.66
N ARG A 98 8.94 -7.48 -14.80
CA ARG A 98 9.40 -8.38 -13.74
C ARG A 98 9.16 -7.81 -12.35
N ALA A 99 8.22 -6.86 -12.20
CA ALA A 99 7.88 -6.30 -10.90
C ALA A 99 7.44 -7.41 -9.93
N ARG A 100 7.79 -7.25 -8.64
CA ARG A 100 7.32 -8.13 -7.56
C ARG A 100 6.60 -7.30 -6.50
N PHE A 101 5.50 -7.84 -6.02
CA PHE A 101 4.58 -7.11 -5.17
C PHE A 101 4.58 -7.63 -3.74
N THR A 102 4.68 -6.70 -2.79
CA THR A 102 4.67 -6.95 -1.35
C THR A 102 3.35 -7.59 -0.92
N GLY A 103 3.41 -8.68 -0.18
CA GLY A 103 2.24 -9.42 0.26
C GLY A 103 1.57 -10.27 -0.83
N CYS A 104 2.21 -10.40 -2.01
CA CYS A 104 1.75 -11.21 -3.12
C CYS A 104 2.89 -12.09 -3.65
N ASP A 105 3.89 -11.51 -4.33
CA ASP A 105 5.06 -12.23 -4.87
C ASP A 105 6.18 -12.38 -3.84
N ILE A 106 6.24 -11.47 -2.88
CA ILE A 106 7.16 -11.46 -1.74
C ILE A 106 6.36 -11.31 -0.45
N ASP A 107 6.92 -11.80 0.66
CA ASP A 107 6.25 -11.71 1.95
C ASP A 107 5.94 -10.27 2.34
N GLY A 108 4.75 -10.07 2.89
CA GLY A 108 4.24 -8.79 3.36
C GLY A 108 4.36 -8.57 4.86
N GLY A 109 3.55 -7.64 5.35
CA GLY A 109 3.64 -7.09 6.70
C GLY A 109 2.58 -7.56 7.70
N LEU A 110 1.77 -8.56 7.39
CA LEU A 110 0.93 -9.20 8.42
C LEU A 110 1.78 -10.13 9.29
N ALA A 111 2.85 -9.57 9.87
CA ALA A 111 3.84 -10.23 10.70
C ALA A 111 4.50 -9.25 11.67
N ASP A 112 5.22 -9.76 12.67
CA ASP A 112 6.01 -8.92 13.59
C ASP A 112 7.24 -8.30 12.88
N HIS A 113 7.77 -8.96 11.82
CA HIS A 113 8.92 -8.49 11.04
C HIS A 113 8.71 -8.73 9.54
N ALA A 114 9.21 -7.79 8.74
CA ALA A 114 9.24 -7.87 7.29
C ALA A 114 10.63 -7.49 6.76
N VAL A 115 11.00 -8.05 5.60
CA VAL A 115 12.18 -7.64 4.83
C VAL A 115 11.70 -6.91 3.59
N ALA A 116 12.33 -5.80 3.26
CA ALA A 116 11.98 -4.98 2.11
C ALA A 116 13.23 -4.45 1.38
N ASP A 117 13.16 -4.39 0.06
CA ASP A 117 14.19 -3.75 -0.77
C ASP A 117 14.27 -2.25 -0.43
N GLU A 118 15.45 -1.78 -0.03
CA GLU A 118 15.68 -0.41 0.43
C GLU A 118 15.24 0.63 -0.62
N ARG A 119 15.34 0.32 -1.91
CA ARG A 119 14.91 1.22 -3.01
C ARG A 119 13.42 1.56 -2.97
N PHE A 120 12.61 0.68 -2.38
CA PHE A 120 11.15 0.83 -2.26
C PHE A 120 10.70 1.16 -0.84
N CYS A 121 11.64 1.37 0.08
CA CYS A 121 11.35 1.82 1.43
C CYS A 121 11.28 3.36 1.47
N LEU A 122 10.13 3.90 1.83
CA LEU A 122 9.87 5.34 1.90
C LEU A 122 10.15 5.83 3.32
N PRO A 123 11.13 6.72 3.54
CA PRO A 123 11.35 7.30 4.86
C PRO A 123 10.11 8.05 5.34
N LEU A 124 9.68 7.78 6.56
CA LEU A 124 8.54 8.45 7.17
C LEU A 124 9.00 9.53 8.16
N PRO A 125 8.26 10.64 8.28
CA PRO A 125 8.59 11.69 9.23
C PRO A 125 8.44 11.18 10.67
N ALA A 126 9.38 11.59 11.54
CA ALA A 126 9.31 11.26 12.94
C ALA A 126 8.02 11.78 13.58
N GLY A 127 7.42 10.97 14.46
CA GLY A 127 6.21 11.35 15.20
C GLY A 127 4.90 11.20 14.43
N TYR A 128 4.91 10.75 13.17
CA TYR A 128 3.67 10.41 12.47
C TYR A 128 3.18 9.03 12.94
N PRO A 129 1.91 8.91 13.39
CA PRO A 129 1.40 7.65 13.92
C PRO A 129 1.42 6.54 12.85
N PRO A 130 2.02 5.38 13.12
CA PRO A 130 2.14 4.29 12.14
C PRO A 130 0.81 3.84 11.55
N GLU A 131 -0.24 3.78 12.36
CA GLU A 131 -1.58 3.35 11.94
C GLU A 131 -2.23 4.34 10.96
N GLN A 132 -1.87 5.62 11.06
CA GLN A 132 -2.33 6.65 10.13
C GLN A 132 -1.47 6.71 8.87
N ALA A 133 -0.19 6.33 8.95
CA ALA A 133 0.71 6.29 7.81
C ALA A 133 0.44 5.07 6.91
N ALA A 134 0.10 3.91 7.48
CA ALA A 134 -0.08 2.68 6.73
C ALA A 134 -1.05 2.80 5.53
N PRO A 135 -2.25 3.39 5.63
CA PRO A 135 -3.15 3.55 4.48
C PRO A 135 -2.59 4.45 3.37
N LEU A 136 -1.65 5.35 3.69
CA LEU A 136 -1.03 6.23 2.71
C LEU A 136 -0.17 5.45 1.72
N LEU A 137 0.35 4.28 2.11
CA LEU A 137 1.25 3.46 1.30
C LEU A 137 0.55 2.67 0.19
N CYS A 138 -0.77 2.68 0.14
CA CYS A 138 -1.56 2.12 -0.96
C CYS A 138 -2.62 3.14 -1.42
N ALA A 139 -3.68 3.32 -0.66
CA ALA A 139 -4.78 4.23 -1.01
C ALA A 139 -4.30 5.68 -1.19
N GLY A 140 -3.37 6.14 -0.34
CA GLY A 140 -2.75 7.46 -0.47
C GLY A 140 -1.93 7.61 -1.74
N LEU A 141 -1.03 6.67 -2.02
CA LEU A 141 -0.19 6.69 -3.23
C LEU A 141 -1.03 6.67 -4.51
N ILE A 142 -2.00 5.77 -4.60
CA ILE A 142 -2.87 5.63 -5.78
C ILE A 142 -3.77 6.86 -5.93
N GLY A 143 -4.37 7.34 -4.84
CA GLY A 143 -5.19 8.55 -4.85
C GLY A 143 -4.38 9.77 -5.30
N HIS A 144 -3.23 10.00 -4.70
CA HIS A 144 -2.35 11.13 -5.06
C HIS A 144 -1.84 11.03 -6.51
N ARG A 145 -1.49 9.83 -6.98
CA ARG A 145 -1.08 9.62 -8.37
C ARG A 145 -2.22 9.95 -9.34
N ALA A 146 -3.43 9.48 -9.07
CA ALA A 146 -4.61 9.79 -9.88
C ALA A 146 -4.89 11.30 -9.91
N TYR A 147 -4.79 11.96 -8.76
CA TYR A 147 -4.95 13.39 -8.61
C TYR A 147 -3.92 14.18 -9.42
N ALA A 148 -2.64 13.85 -9.28
CA ALA A 148 -1.57 14.50 -10.02
C ALA A 148 -1.75 14.34 -11.55
N LEU A 149 -2.19 13.16 -12.01
CA LEU A 149 -2.49 12.91 -13.42
C LEU A 149 -3.69 13.73 -13.90
N ALA A 150 -4.76 13.81 -13.12
CA ALA A 150 -5.95 14.58 -13.46
C ALA A 150 -5.67 16.09 -13.59
N LEU A 151 -4.77 16.60 -12.77
CA LEU A 151 -4.40 18.03 -12.77
C LEU A 151 -3.27 18.38 -13.74
N ARG A 152 -2.58 17.41 -14.32
CA ARG A 152 -1.41 17.66 -15.19
C ARG A 152 -1.72 18.66 -16.33
N ASP A 153 -2.89 18.52 -16.94
CA ASP A 153 -3.29 19.33 -18.08
C ASP A 153 -4.24 20.50 -17.70
N VAL A 154 -4.70 20.52 -16.43
CA VAL A 154 -5.61 21.54 -15.87
C VAL A 154 -5.21 21.92 -14.44
N PRO A 155 -3.98 22.44 -14.21
CA PRO A 155 -3.45 22.67 -12.87
C PRO A 155 -4.29 23.66 -12.03
N ASP A 156 -4.97 24.59 -12.69
CA ASP A 156 -5.80 25.64 -12.07
C ASP A 156 -7.26 25.20 -11.82
N ALA A 157 -7.60 23.93 -12.07
CA ALA A 157 -8.95 23.43 -11.83
C ALA A 157 -9.35 23.64 -10.37
N ARG A 158 -10.42 24.40 -10.14
CA ARG A 158 -10.93 24.71 -8.80
C ARG A 158 -11.91 23.68 -8.28
N ARG A 159 -12.51 22.89 -9.16
CA ARG A 159 -13.53 21.89 -8.82
C ARG A 159 -13.10 20.52 -9.32
N ILE A 160 -13.25 19.52 -8.46
CA ILE A 160 -12.88 18.13 -8.72
C ILE A 160 -14.09 17.25 -8.43
N GLY A 161 -14.40 16.33 -9.36
CA GLY A 161 -15.36 15.27 -9.17
C GLY A 161 -14.66 13.96 -8.85
N ILE A 162 -15.07 13.30 -7.77
CA ILE A 162 -14.55 11.98 -7.37
C ILE A 162 -15.69 10.96 -7.52
N TYR A 163 -15.51 9.97 -8.38
CA TYR A 163 -16.48 8.91 -8.61
C TYR A 163 -16.13 7.69 -7.76
N GLY A 164 -17.05 7.33 -6.85
CA GLY A 164 -16.80 6.37 -5.76
C GLY A 164 -16.16 7.03 -4.54
N PHE A 165 -16.48 6.53 -3.33
CA PHE A 165 -15.93 7.10 -2.10
C PHE A 165 -15.41 5.99 -1.17
N GLY A 166 -14.25 5.45 -1.51
CA GLY A 166 -13.48 4.50 -0.70
C GLY A 166 -12.26 5.15 -0.05
N ALA A 167 -11.33 4.35 0.43
CA ALA A 167 -10.13 4.81 1.15
C ALA A 167 -9.29 5.83 0.36
N ALA A 168 -9.08 5.62 -0.95
CA ALA A 168 -8.32 6.55 -1.79
C ALA A 168 -9.03 7.91 -1.91
N ALA A 169 -10.35 7.90 -2.13
CA ALA A 169 -11.16 9.11 -2.24
C ALA A 169 -11.16 9.89 -0.92
N HIS A 170 -11.31 9.18 0.21
CA HIS A 170 -11.28 9.80 1.55
C HIS A 170 -9.95 10.51 1.84
N ILE A 171 -8.81 9.94 1.47
CA ILE A 171 -7.52 10.59 1.61
C ILE A 171 -7.40 11.77 0.63
N LEU A 172 -7.79 11.55 -0.61
CA LEU A 172 -7.66 12.53 -1.69
C LEU A 172 -8.48 13.80 -1.45
N ILE A 173 -9.69 13.68 -0.92
CA ILE A 173 -10.53 14.86 -0.63
C ILE A 173 -9.85 15.79 0.37
N GLN A 174 -9.11 15.26 1.34
CA GLN A 174 -8.37 16.05 2.32
C GLN A 174 -7.23 16.83 1.65
N VAL A 175 -6.50 16.19 0.73
CA VAL A 175 -5.43 16.85 -0.07
C VAL A 175 -6.04 17.96 -0.94
N ALA A 176 -7.09 17.65 -1.71
CA ALA A 176 -7.72 18.62 -2.59
C ALA A 176 -8.29 19.84 -1.83
N ARG A 177 -8.90 19.60 -0.67
CA ARG A 177 -9.42 20.68 0.19
C ARG A 177 -8.30 21.53 0.81
N SER A 178 -7.19 20.91 1.20
CA SER A 178 -6.02 21.65 1.72
C SER A 178 -5.40 22.58 0.68
N GLU A 179 -5.57 22.26 -0.62
CA GLU A 179 -5.17 23.10 -1.74
C GLU A 179 -6.26 24.13 -2.15
N GLY A 180 -7.35 24.23 -1.39
CA GLY A 180 -8.43 25.18 -1.63
C GLY A 180 -9.37 24.80 -2.79
N ARG A 181 -9.43 23.53 -3.17
CA ARG A 181 -10.30 23.03 -4.22
C ARG A 181 -11.67 22.61 -3.67
N GLU A 182 -12.71 22.85 -4.43
CA GLU A 182 -14.05 22.31 -4.19
C GLU A 182 -14.10 20.85 -4.66
N VAL A 183 -14.66 19.96 -3.84
CA VAL A 183 -14.77 18.54 -4.19
C VAL A 183 -16.22 18.10 -4.17
N ALA A 184 -16.65 17.46 -5.25
CA ALA A 184 -17.94 16.76 -5.35
C ALA A 184 -17.70 15.25 -5.38
N ALA A 185 -18.28 14.51 -4.45
CA ALA A 185 -18.24 13.06 -4.42
C ALA A 185 -19.51 12.48 -5.08
N PHE A 186 -19.32 11.55 -6.00
CA PHE A 186 -20.38 10.81 -6.68
C PHE A 186 -20.38 9.37 -6.21
N THR A 187 -21.45 8.93 -5.58
CA THR A 187 -21.62 7.55 -5.07
C THR A 187 -22.78 6.89 -5.77
N SER A 188 -22.89 5.58 -5.66
CA SER A 188 -24.06 4.85 -6.17
C SER A 188 -25.33 5.25 -5.41
N GLU A 189 -26.46 5.22 -6.08
CA GLU A 189 -27.77 5.39 -5.45
C GLU A 189 -27.97 4.30 -4.39
N GLY A 190 -28.39 4.71 -3.19
CA GLY A 190 -28.60 3.78 -2.07
C GLY A 190 -27.35 3.37 -1.31
N ASP A 191 -26.15 3.86 -1.67
CA ASP A 191 -24.93 3.64 -0.88
C ASP A 191 -24.83 4.68 0.27
N ASP A 192 -25.72 4.50 1.26
CA ASP A 192 -25.82 5.41 2.41
C ASP A 192 -24.50 5.46 3.21
N ARG A 193 -23.72 4.36 3.20
CA ARG A 193 -22.43 4.30 3.89
C ARG A 193 -21.40 5.20 3.23
N ALA A 194 -21.21 5.09 1.92
CA ALA A 194 -20.28 5.95 1.19
C ALA A 194 -20.75 7.42 1.22
N GLN A 195 -22.04 7.66 1.13
CA GLN A 195 -22.63 9.01 1.22
C GLN A 195 -22.43 9.63 2.61
N GLY A 196 -22.62 8.87 3.69
CA GLY A 196 -22.33 9.31 5.05
C GLY A 196 -20.87 9.67 5.21
N PHE A 197 -19.98 8.76 4.83
CA PHE A 197 -18.53 8.93 4.92
C PHE A 197 -18.00 10.12 4.08
N ALA A 198 -18.63 10.42 2.94
CA ALA A 198 -18.25 11.57 2.10
C ALA A 198 -18.66 12.93 2.70
N ARG A 199 -19.59 12.97 3.66
CA ARG A 199 -20.09 14.20 4.32
C ARG A 199 -19.31 14.56 5.59
N GLU A 200 -18.62 13.61 6.21
CA GLU A 200 -17.71 13.81 7.35
C GLU A 200 -16.45 14.59 6.93
#